data_d8ddfe46777357a47d6ceb5850f53619
#
_entry.id   d8ddfe46777357a47d6ceb5850f53619
#
_cell.length_a   1.000
_cell.length_b   1.000
_cell.length_c   1.000
_cell.angle_alpha   90.00
_cell.angle_beta   90.00
_cell.angle_gamma   90.00
#
_symmetry.space_group_name_H-M   'P 1'
#
loop_
_entity.id
_entity.type
_entity.pdbx_description
1 polymer ?
#
loop_
_entity_poly.entity_id
_entity_poly.type
_entity_poly.pdbx_seq_one_letter_code
_entity_poly.pdbx_strand_id
1 'polypeptide(L)'
;WQDPLRAKQLIGVLPEQLNLYERLSGRELVEFAGRLYDLPKAEVRRRAARLLDVLDLSDDAEKLVIDYSVGMRKKTALAAALIHRPQVLFLDEPFEGIDPVSSRVIRNILRELTTSGTTIFFSSHIMEVVERLCTRVGIIANGTLVAEGTLAELRQRASVGAADASLEDIFLNLIGANTHEGGLEWLE
;
A
#
# COMPACT_ATOMS: atom_id res chain seq x y z
N TRP A 1 24.28 2.30 7.19
CA TRP A 1 23.47 3.53 7.27
C TRP A 1 24.37 4.72 7.59
N GLN A 2 24.90 5.40 6.56
CA GLN A 2 25.83 6.51 6.75
C GLN A 2 25.10 7.81 7.13
N ASP A 3 23.86 7.99 6.70
CA ASP A 3 23.02 9.15 7.02
C ASP A 3 21.54 8.75 7.21
N PRO A 4 21.16 8.35 8.43
CA PRO A 4 19.78 7.88 8.68
C PRO A 4 18.75 9.02 8.64
N LEU A 5 19.13 10.27 8.91
CA LEU A 5 18.21 11.40 8.83
C LEU A 5 17.83 11.69 7.38
N ARG A 6 18.81 11.73 6.50
CA ARG A 6 18.58 11.91 5.06
C ARG A 6 17.76 10.77 4.47
N ALA A 7 18.03 9.52 4.86
CA ALA A 7 17.25 8.37 4.42
C ALA A 7 15.77 8.52 4.82
N LYS A 8 15.48 8.91 6.07
CA LYS A 8 14.10 9.14 6.54
C LYS A 8 13.39 10.26 5.79
N GLN A 9 14.10 11.29 5.35
CA GLN A 9 13.51 12.36 4.55
C GLN A 9 13.07 11.91 3.14
N LEU A 10 13.66 10.83 2.63
CA LEU A 10 13.36 10.29 1.29
C LEU A 10 12.30 9.19 1.31
N ILE A 11 11.96 8.67 2.49
CA ILE A 11 11.11 7.49 2.64
C ILE A 11 9.80 7.87 3.32
N GLY A 12 8.68 7.46 2.73
CA GLY A 12 7.37 7.40 3.38
C GLY A 12 7.05 5.96 3.77
N VAL A 13 6.35 5.78 4.89
CA VAL A 13 5.98 4.45 5.38
C VAL A 13 4.52 4.45 5.82
N LEU A 14 3.77 3.45 5.36
CA LEU A 14 2.44 3.10 5.86
C LEU A 14 2.54 1.69 6.47
N PRO A 15 2.61 1.53 7.78
CA PRO A 15 2.63 0.23 8.42
C PRO A 15 1.23 -0.41 8.41
N GLU A 16 1.14 -1.73 8.53
CA GLU A 16 -0.12 -2.46 8.66
C GLU A 16 -0.91 -1.97 9.88
N GLN A 17 -0.26 -1.92 11.04
CA GLN A 17 -0.86 -1.42 12.28
C GLN A 17 -0.71 0.09 12.35
N LEU A 18 -1.83 0.80 12.17
CA LEU A 18 -1.89 2.25 12.19
C LEU A 18 -1.95 2.76 13.63
N ASN A 19 -0.80 3.09 14.21
CA ASN A 19 -0.72 3.74 15.52
C ASN A 19 -0.90 5.26 15.35
N LEU A 20 -2.11 5.70 15.00
CA LEU A 20 -2.43 7.11 14.80
C LEU A 20 -2.72 7.82 16.13
N TYR A 21 -2.47 9.12 16.17
CA TYR A 21 -2.88 9.98 17.29
C TYR A 21 -4.39 10.22 17.21
N GLU A 22 -5.18 9.38 17.84
CA GLU A 22 -6.64 9.32 17.72
C GLU A 22 -7.36 10.58 18.22
N ARG A 23 -6.72 11.37 19.09
CA ARG A 23 -7.26 12.63 19.63
C ARG A 23 -6.95 13.85 18.76
N LEU A 24 -6.25 13.68 17.65
CA LEU A 24 -6.10 14.71 16.64
C LEU A 24 -7.20 14.57 15.59
N SER A 25 -7.57 15.70 14.97
CA SER A 25 -8.37 15.65 13.74
C SER A 25 -7.52 15.12 12.60
N GLY A 26 -8.16 14.69 11.50
CA GLY A 26 -7.43 14.24 10.31
C GLY A 26 -6.47 15.30 9.78
N ARG A 27 -6.90 16.55 9.74
CA ARG A 27 -6.06 17.70 9.36
C ARG A 27 -4.88 17.87 10.30
N GLU A 28 -5.13 17.91 11.61
CA GLU A 28 -4.08 18.09 12.62
C GLU A 28 -3.03 16.97 12.53
N LEU A 29 -3.45 15.74 12.32
CA LEU A 29 -2.53 14.60 12.20
C LEU A 29 -1.62 14.74 10.97
N VAL A 30 -2.17 15.09 9.81
CA VAL A 30 -1.36 15.28 8.59
C VAL A 30 -0.44 16.48 8.73
N GLU A 31 -0.92 17.59 9.31
CA GLU A 31 -0.09 18.76 9.61
C GLU A 31 1.02 18.45 10.62
N PHE A 32 0.70 17.66 11.65
CA PHE A 32 1.70 17.21 12.63
C PHE A 32 2.83 16.41 11.96
N ALA A 33 2.47 15.45 11.10
CA ALA A 33 3.47 14.70 10.33
C ALA A 33 4.38 15.63 9.49
N GLY A 34 3.80 16.62 8.80
CA GLY A 34 4.59 17.58 8.02
C GLY A 34 5.57 18.41 8.86
N ARG A 35 5.19 18.75 10.10
CA ARG A 35 6.08 19.47 11.02
C ARG A 35 7.26 18.62 11.50
N LEU A 36 7.11 17.31 11.63
CA LEU A 36 8.19 16.39 11.98
C LEU A 36 9.29 16.32 10.91
N TYR A 37 8.96 16.73 9.66
CA TYR A 37 9.92 16.85 8.56
C TYR A 37 10.44 18.29 8.35
N ASP A 38 10.29 19.17 9.34
CA ASP A 38 10.76 20.55 9.32
C ASP A 38 10.22 21.39 8.15
N LEU A 39 9.04 21.03 7.62
CA LEU A 39 8.40 21.80 6.56
C LEU A 39 7.86 23.14 7.11
N PRO A 40 7.98 24.25 6.36
CA PRO A 40 7.39 25.53 6.75
C PRO A 40 5.88 25.42 6.97
N LYS A 41 5.35 26.07 8.03
CA LYS A 41 3.95 25.98 8.44
C LYS A 41 2.95 26.25 7.30
N ALA A 42 3.22 27.23 6.45
CA ALA A 42 2.37 27.57 5.32
C ALA A 42 2.34 26.42 4.28
N GLU A 43 3.49 25.80 4.03
CA GLU A 43 3.63 24.66 3.11
C GLU A 43 2.93 23.42 3.66
N VAL A 44 3.08 23.13 4.95
CA VAL A 44 2.38 22.02 5.64
C VAL A 44 0.88 22.15 5.46
N ARG A 45 0.31 23.32 5.76
CA ARG A 45 -1.13 23.57 5.62
C ARG A 45 -1.61 23.39 4.18
N ARG A 46 -0.88 23.94 3.22
CA ARG A 46 -1.20 23.82 1.80
C ARG A 46 -1.19 22.37 1.32
N ARG A 47 -0.14 21.61 1.70
CA ARG A 47 -0.02 20.19 1.32
C ARG A 47 -1.06 19.32 2.02
N ALA A 48 -1.29 19.53 3.32
CA ALA A 48 -2.29 18.78 4.08
C ALA A 48 -3.68 18.96 3.46
N ALA A 49 -4.10 20.19 3.18
CA ALA A 49 -5.38 20.46 2.53
C ALA A 49 -5.51 19.73 1.19
N ARG A 50 -4.47 19.78 0.34
CA ARG A 50 -4.50 19.10 -0.96
C ARG A 50 -4.49 17.56 -0.84
N LEU A 51 -3.74 17.00 0.10
CA LEU A 51 -3.72 15.55 0.31
C LEU A 51 -5.06 15.03 0.83
N LEU A 52 -5.67 15.76 1.76
CA LEU A 52 -7.01 15.42 2.26
C LEU A 52 -8.07 15.49 1.17
N ASP A 53 -7.97 16.49 0.29
CA ASP A 53 -8.86 16.64 -0.87
C ASP A 53 -8.73 15.45 -1.85
N VAL A 54 -7.53 15.16 -2.30
CA VAL A 54 -7.26 14.04 -3.25
C VAL A 54 -7.63 12.68 -2.65
N LEU A 55 -7.53 12.54 -1.33
CA LEU A 55 -7.91 11.32 -0.59
C LEU A 55 -9.39 11.26 -0.23
N ASP A 56 -10.19 12.24 -0.68
CA ASP A 56 -11.63 12.31 -0.35
C ASP A 56 -11.88 12.28 1.16
N LEU A 57 -11.22 13.22 1.87
CA LEU A 57 -11.32 13.41 3.32
C LEU A 57 -11.58 14.87 3.71
N SER A 58 -11.84 15.77 2.74
CA SER A 58 -12.00 17.20 3.02
C SER A 58 -13.15 17.49 3.98
N ASP A 59 -14.29 16.84 3.79
CA ASP A 59 -15.50 17.04 4.59
C ASP A 59 -15.35 16.49 6.03
N ASP A 60 -14.46 15.52 6.20
CA ASP A 60 -14.21 14.89 7.48
C ASP A 60 -12.91 15.38 8.16
N ALA A 61 -12.20 16.31 7.53
CA ALA A 61 -10.85 16.73 7.94
C ALA A 61 -10.78 17.24 9.40
N GLU A 62 -11.85 17.82 9.90
CA GLU A 62 -11.94 18.37 11.27
C GLU A 62 -12.47 17.35 12.30
N LYS A 63 -12.97 16.18 11.87
CA LYS A 63 -13.36 15.10 12.78
C LYS A 63 -12.14 14.45 13.41
N LEU A 64 -12.28 13.97 14.63
CA LEU A 64 -11.21 13.24 15.32
C LEU A 64 -10.95 11.88 14.63
N VAL A 65 -9.69 11.49 14.59
CA VAL A 65 -9.26 10.21 13.97
C VAL A 65 -9.88 9.00 14.67
N ILE A 66 -10.22 9.10 15.96
CA ILE A 66 -10.93 8.05 16.68
C ILE A 66 -12.27 7.69 16.03
N ASP A 67 -12.95 8.67 15.42
CA ASP A 67 -14.26 8.51 14.78
C ASP A 67 -14.16 8.09 13.31
N TYR A 68 -12.95 7.88 12.79
CA TYR A 68 -12.71 7.49 11.39
C TYR A 68 -12.95 6.01 11.16
N SER A 69 -13.52 5.67 10.00
CA SER A 69 -13.55 4.29 9.50
C SER A 69 -12.12 3.78 9.23
N VAL A 70 -11.97 2.47 9.08
CA VAL A 70 -10.68 1.86 8.72
C VAL A 70 -10.11 2.47 7.44
N GLY A 71 -10.96 2.65 6.41
CA GLY A 71 -10.55 3.28 5.15
C GLY A 71 -10.10 4.73 5.33
N MET A 72 -10.83 5.53 6.12
CA MET A 72 -10.44 6.92 6.42
C MET A 72 -9.13 6.97 7.21
N ARG A 73 -8.91 6.08 8.17
CA ARG A 73 -7.64 5.98 8.92
C ARG A 73 -6.47 5.65 7.98
N LYS A 74 -6.64 4.67 7.08
CA LYS A 74 -5.60 4.31 6.08
C LYS A 74 -5.31 5.46 5.11
N LYS A 75 -6.35 6.14 4.61
CA LYS A 75 -6.19 7.34 3.76
C LYS A 75 -5.43 8.46 4.48
N THR A 76 -5.75 8.71 5.75
CA THR A 76 -5.08 9.75 6.55
C THR A 76 -3.62 9.38 6.84
N ALA A 77 -3.34 8.12 7.16
CA ALA A 77 -1.97 7.62 7.34
C ALA A 77 -1.14 7.73 6.06
N LEU A 78 -1.76 7.44 4.90
CA LEU A 78 -1.12 7.64 3.60
C LEU A 78 -0.84 9.13 3.35
N ALA A 79 -1.78 10.04 3.67
CA ALA A 79 -1.54 11.48 3.58
C ALA A 79 -0.33 11.91 4.43
N ALA A 80 -0.24 11.41 5.67
CA ALA A 80 0.88 11.68 6.56
C ALA A 80 2.22 11.14 6.00
N ALA A 81 2.20 9.95 5.38
CA ALA A 81 3.37 9.37 4.73
C ALA A 81 3.82 10.14 3.47
N LEU A 82 2.91 10.88 2.83
CA LEU A 82 3.17 11.62 1.58
C LEU A 82 3.49 13.10 1.78
N ILE A 83 3.24 13.68 2.95
CA ILE A 83 3.30 15.13 3.19
C ILE A 83 4.67 15.74 2.86
N HIS A 84 5.76 15.01 3.08
CA HIS A 84 7.13 15.43 2.83
C HIS A 84 7.64 15.10 1.42
N ARG A 85 6.79 14.52 0.53
CA ARG A 85 7.12 14.10 -0.83
C ARG A 85 8.25 13.07 -0.91
N PRO A 86 8.05 11.88 -0.37
CA PRO A 86 9.06 10.83 -0.39
C PRO A 86 9.41 10.40 -1.82
N GLN A 87 10.65 9.97 -2.03
CA GLN A 87 11.08 9.33 -3.28
C GLN A 87 10.76 7.84 -3.29
N VAL A 88 10.70 7.23 -2.12
CA VAL A 88 10.36 5.81 -1.93
C VAL A 88 9.22 5.69 -0.92
N LEU A 89 8.21 4.91 -1.24
CA LEU A 89 7.06 4.66 -0.37
C LEU A 89 6.97 3.16 -0.06
N PHE A 90 7.02 2.84 1.23
CA PHE A 90 6.79 1.48 1.73
C PHE A 90 5.40 1.39 2.34
N LEU A 91 4.60 0.44 1.86
CA LEU A 91 3.22 0.24 2.32
C LEU A 91 3.04 -1.21 2.73
N ASP A 92 2.59 -1.42 3.95
CA ASP A 92 2.31 -2.75 4.47
C ASP A 92 0.79 -2.98 4.46
N GLU A 93 0.35 -3.94 3.66
CA GLU A 93 -1.07 -4.28 3.43
C GLU A 93 -2.00 -3.06 3.24
N PRO A 94 -1.71 -2.14 2.29
CA PRO A 94 -2.43 -0.88 2.16
C PRO A 94 -3.91 -1.05 1.77
N PHE A 95 -4.30 -2.22 1.29
CA PHE A 95 -5.65 -2.51 0.79
C PHE A 95 -6.46 -3.40 1.71
N GLU A 96 -5.87 -3.93 2.77
CA GLU A 96 -6.56 -4.81 3.70
C GLU A 96 -7.62 -4.06 4.53
N GLY A 97 -8.79 -4.68 4.68
CA GLY A 97 -9.88 -4.19 5.54
C GLY A 97 -10.52 -2.88 5.09
N ILE A 98 -10.31 -2.44 3.86
CA ILE A 98 -10.90 -1.22 3.32
C ILE A 98 -11.98 -1.50 2.28
N ASP A 99 -12.95 -0.60 2.19
CA ASP A 99 -14.03 -0.67 1.22
C ASP A 99 -13.54 -0.44 -0.22
N PRO A 100 -14.31 -0.87 -1.24
CA PRO A 100 -13.91 -0.72 -2.65
C PRO A 100 -13.69 0.73 -3.10
N VAL A 101 -14.40 1.70 -2.51
CA VAL A 101 -14.29 3.12 -2.88
C VAL A 101 -12.95 3.66 -2.39
N SER A 102 -12.63 3.47 -1.09
CA SER A 102 -11.34 3.85 -0.50
C SER A 102 -10.18 3.15 -1.21
N SER A 103 -10.31 1.85 -1.53
CA SER A 103 -9.31 1.10 -2.29
C SER A 103 -9.06 1.72 -3.67
N ARG A 104 -10.10 2.15 -4.38
CA ARG A 104 -9.96 2.82 -5.67
C ARG A 104 -9.22 4.15 -5.56
N VAL A 105 -9.53 4.96 -4.56
CA VAL A 105 -8.84 6.23 -4.30
C VAL A 105 -7.36 6.00 -4.08
N ILE A 106 -6.99 5.09 -3.18
CA ILE A 106 -5.59 4.75 -2.90
C ILE A 106 -4.88 4.27 -4.17
N ARG A 107 -5.46 3.34 -4.94
CA ARG A 107 -4.86 2.84 -6.18
C ARG A 107 -4.57 3.96 -7.20
N ASN A 108 -5.48 4.89 -7.36
CA ASN A 108 -5.30 6.00 -8.28
C ASN A 108 -4.12 6.89 -7.86
N ILE A 109 -4.02 7.21 -6.56
CA ILE A 109 -2.92 7.99 -6.01
C ILE A 109 -1.58 7.27 -6.21
N LEU A 110 -1.51 5.96 -5.93
CA LEU A 110 -0.28 5.21 -6.12
C LEU A 110 0.17 5.21 -7.59
N ARG A 111 -0.76 5.14 -8.55
CA ARG A 111 -0.44 5.28 -9.99
C ARG A 111 0.09 6.65 -10.35
N GLU A 112 -0.52 7.72 -9.85
CA GLU A 112 -0.04 9.09 -10.08
C GLU A 112 1.36 9.31 -9.51
N LEU A 113 1.63 8.78 -8.31
CA LEU A 113 2.94 8.86 -7.67
C LEU A 113 4.02 8.13 -8.48
N THR A 114 3.73 6.93 -9.00
CA THR A 114 4.67 6.20 -9.85
C THR A 114 4.95 6.93 -11.16
N THR A 115 3.92 7.50 -11.78
CA THR A 115 4.07 8.34 -12.98
C THR A 115 4.92 9.58 -12.72
N SER A 116 4.87 10.11 -11.49
CA SER A 116 5.67 11.25 -11.03
C SER A 116 7.08 10.87 -10.57
N GLY A 117 7.48 9.60 -10.68
CA GLY A 117 8.83 9.11 -10.36
C GLY A 117 9.04 8.59 -8.94
N THR A 118 7.98 8.47 -8.13
CA THR A 118 8.08 7.81 -6.82
C THR A 118 8.16 6.30 -6.99
N THR A 119 9.13 5.67 -6.34
CA THR A 119 9.21 4.21 -6.25
C THR A 119 8.29 3.73 -5.13
N ILE A 120 7.42 2.76 -5.42
CA ILE A 120 6.49 2.20 -4.43
C ILE A 120 6.79 0.72 -4.24
N PHE A 121 6.97 0.34 -2.99
CA PHE A 121 7.09 -1.04 -2.55
C PHE A 121 5.93 -1.32 -1.58
N PHE A 122 5.12 -2.33 -1.87
CA PHE A 122 4.04 -2.71 -0.97
C PHE A 122 3.93 -4.23 -0.82
N SER A 123 3.55 -4.68 0.39
CA SER A 123 3.12 -6.04 0.64
C SER A 123 1.63 -6.19 0.36
N SER A 124 1.19 -7.32 -0.14
CA SER A 124 -0.22 -7.69 -0.20
C SER A 124 -0.41 -9.18 -0.38
N HIS A 125 -1.45 -9.72 0.24
CA HIS A 125 -1.97 -11.06 -0.03
C HIS A 125 -3.13 -11.04 -1.04
N ILE A 126 -3.57 -9.87 -1.52
CA ILE A 126 -4.63 -9.71 -2.51
C ILE A 126 -4.00 -9.75 -3.90
N MET A 127 -3.91 -10.95 -4.49
CA MET A 127 -3.21 -11.21 -5.76
C MET A 127 -3.72 -10.34 -6.92
N GLU A 128 -5.04 -10.13 -7.01
CA GLU A 128 -5.65 -9.28 -8.04
C GLU A 128 -5.16 -7.83 -8.01
N VAL A 129 -4.92 -7.28 -6.82
CA VAL A 129 -4.36 -5.93 -6.67
C VAL A 129 -2.91 -5.90 -7.12
N VAL A 130 -2.13 -6.90 -6.75
CA VAL A 130 -0.72 -7.03 -7.16
C VAL A 130 -0.61 -7.11 -8.68
N GLU A 131 -1.41 -7.96 -9.33
CA GLU A 131 -1.42 -8.08 -10.80
C GLU A 131 -1.71 -6.76 -11.53
N ARG A 132 -2.61 -5.95 -10.95
CA ARG A 132 -3.04 -4.69 -11.59
C ARG A 132 -2.13 -3.50 -11.33
N LEU A 133 -1.32 -3.52 -10.28
CA LEU A 133 -0.53 -2.37 -9.85
C LEU A 133 0.97 -2.58 -10.00
N CYS A 134 1.47 -3.80 -9.82
CA CYS A 134 2.89 -4.05 -9.77
C CYS A 134 3.51 -4.19 -11.16
N THR A 135 4.68 -3.59 -11.34
CA THR A 135 5.54 -3.83 -12.50
C THR A 135 6.47 -5.03 -12.27
N ARG A 136 6.83 -5.27 -11.02
CA ARG A 136 7.63 -6.43 -10.57
C ARG A 136 7.03 -6.98 -9.28
N VAL A 137 7.14 -8.28 -9.08
CA VAL A 137 6.59 -9.00 -7.93
C VAL A 137 7.67 -9.88 -7.34
N GLY A 138 7.80 -9.88 -6.01
CA GLY A 138 8.57 -10.85 -5.24
C GLY A 138 7.63 -11.80 -4.49
N ILE A 139 7.81 -13.09 -4.63
CA ILE A 139 7.06 -14.12 -3.92
C ILE A 139 7.89 -14.59 -2.73
N ILE A 140 7.34 -14.45 -1.54
CA ILE A 140 7.99 -14.86 -0.29
C ILE A 140 7.18 -16.01 0.32
N ALA A 141 7.85 -17.10 0.66
CA ALA A 141 7.28 -18.21 1.39
C ALA A 141 8.26 -18.69 2.47
N ASN A 142 7.74 -18.95 3.66
CA ASN A 142 8.54 -19.40 4.82
C ASN A 142 9.77 -18.51 5.12
N GLY A 143 9.60 -17.19 4.97
CA GLY A 143 10.68 -16.21 5.20
C GLY A 143 11.76 -16.17 4.11
N THR A 144 11.56 -16.86 2.98
CA THR A 144 12.52 -16.92 1.89
C THR A 144 11.91 -16.36 0.60
N LEU A 145 12.69 -15.58 -0.16
CA LEU A 145 12.31 -15.11 -1.49
C LEU A 145 12.36 -16.29 -2.48
N VAL A 146 11.21 -16.79 -2.90
CA VAL A 146 11.06 -17.96 -3.78
C VAL A 146 11.27 -17.57 -5.25
N ALA A 147 10.68 -16.44 -5.64
CA ALA A 147 10.78 -15.93 -7.00
C ALA A 147 10.65 -14.41 -7.02
N GLU A 148 11.27 -13.78 -8.04
CA GLU A 148 11.14 -12.35 -8.31
C GLU A 148 11.14 -12.14 -9.82
N GLY A 149 10.32 -11.20 -10.29
CA GLY A 149 10.25 -10.85 -11.71
C GLY A 149 9.01 -10.05 -12.08
N THR A 150 8.86 -9.78 -13.37
CA THR A 150 7.57 -9.35 -13.95
C THR A 150 6.59 -10.51 -13.94
N LEU A 151 5.29 -10.22 -14.08
CA LEU A 151 4.27 -11.29 -14.19
C LEU A 151 4.57 -12.26 -15.33
N ALA A 152 5.09 -11.76 -16.47
CA ALA A 152 5.45 -12.60 -17.61
C ALA A 152 6.62 -13.56 -17.27
N GLU A 153 7.65 -13.06 -16.59
CA GLU A 153 8.80 -13.88 -16.17
C GLU A 153 8.36 -14.92 -15.12
N LEU A 154 7.49 -14.57 -14.20
CA LEU A 154 6.97 -15.48 -13.18
C LEU A 154 6.11 -16.59 -13.80
N ARG A 155 5.24 -16.27 -14.79
CA ARG A 155 4.47 -17.26 -15.55
C ARG A 155 5.36 -18.28 -16.23
N GLN A 156 6.44 -17.83 -16.87
CA GLN A 156 7.42 -18.73 -17.50
C GLN A 156 8.10 -19.67 -16.49
N ARG A 157 8.48 -19.16 -15.31
CA ARG A 157 9.12 -19.96 -14.25
C ARG A 157 8.20 -20.99 -13.64
N ALA A 158 6.94 -20.66 -13.46
CA ALA A 158 5.95 -21.56 -12.87
C ALA A 158 5.58 -22.73 -13.78
N SER A 159 6.07 -22.76 -15.03
CA SER A 159 5.72 -23.80 -16.04
C SER A 159 4.20 -24.00 -16.20
N VAL A 160 3.41 -23.01 -15.86
CA VAL A 160 1.96 -23.06 -16.00
C VAL A 160 1.65 -22.86 -17.47
N GLY A 161 1.22 -23.93 -18.14
CA GLY A 161 1.04 -24.00 -19.59
C GLY A 161 -0.06 -23.12 -20.17
N ALA A 162 -0.76 -22.32 -19.34
CA ALA A 162 -1.75 -21.36 -19.78
C ALA A 162 -1.18 -19.95 -19.81
N ALA A 163 -1.22 -19.29 -20.96
CA ALA A 163 -0.79 -17.90 -21.13
C ALA A 163 -1.53 -16.93 -20.19
N ASP A 164 -2.70 -17.34 -19.66
CA ASP A 164 -3.60 -16.57 -18.81
C ASP A 164 -3.59 -17.00 -17.32
N ALA A 165 -2.58 -17.75 -16.86
CA ALA A 165 -2.49 -18.17 -15.47
C ALA A 165 -2.49 -16.93 -14.53
N SER A 166 -3.33 -16.96 -13.50
CA SER A 166 -3.41 -15.92 -12.48
C SER A 166 -2.14 -15.91 -11.61
N LEU A 167 -1.90 -14.80 -10.90
CA LEU A 167 -0.81 -14.74 -9.93
C LEU A 167 -1.00 -15.77 -8.79
N GLU A 168 -2.24 -16.10 -8.47
CA GLU A 168 -2.58 -17.13 -7.49
C GLU A 168 -2.12 -18.52 -7.94
N ASP A 169 -2.39 -18.89 -9.21
CA ASP A 169 -1.92 -20.16 -9.78
C ASP A 169 -0.39 -20.25 -9.79
N ILE A 170 0.26 -19.14 -10.15
CA ILE A 170 1.72 -19.02 -10.14
C ILE A 170 2.26 -19.20 -8.71
N PHE A 171 1.65 -18.52 -7.75
CA PHE A 171 2.03 -18.60 -6.35
C PHE A 171 1.91 -20.03 -5.82
N LEU A 172 0.75 -20.67 -5.97
CA LEU A 172 0.50 -22.05 -5.51
C LEU A 172 1.48 -23.03 -6.14
N ASN A 173 1.77 -22.88 -7.43
CA ASN A 173 2.72 -23.75 -8.13
C ASN A 173 4.15 -23.57 -7.58
N LEU A 174 4.60 -22.31 -7.38
CA LEU A 174 5.96 -22.02 -6.92
C LEU A 174 6.22 -22.43 -5.48
N ILE A 175 5.20 -22.40 -4.61
CA ILE A 175 5.34 -22.83 -3.21
C ILE A 175 5.13 -24.35 -3.03
N GLY A 176 4.79 -25.08 -4.13
CA GLY A 176 4.54 -26.53 -4.08
C GLY A 176 3.27 -26.90 -3.34
N ALA A 177 2.32 -25.97 -3.15
CA ALA A 177 1.00 -26.26 -2.63
C ALA A 177 0.16 -26.91 -3.73
N ASN A 178 0.30 -28.24 -3.89
CA ASN A 178 -0.67 -29.00 -4.65
C ASN A 178 -2.02 -28.82 -3.93
N THR A 179 -2.93 -28.10 -4.55
CA THR A 179 -4.34 -28.16 -4.19
C THR A 179 -4.74 -29.62 -4.37
N HIS A 180 -4.91 -30.34 -3.28
CA HIS A 180 -5.64 -31.59 -3.34
C HIS A 180 -7.03 -31.23 -3.83
N GLU A 181 -7.33 -31.55 -5.09
CA GLU A 181 -8.69 -31.76 -5.56
C GLU A 181 -9.25 -32.99 -4.80
N GLY A 182 -9.43 -32.83 -3.51
CA GLY A 182 -10.19 -33.74 -2.68
C GLY A 182 -11.65 -33.51 -3.04
N GLY A 183 -12.16 -34.29 -3.97
CA GLY A 183 -13.57 -34.30 -4.28
C GLY A 183 -14.37 -34.50 -3.01
N LEU A 184 -15.49 -33.80 -2.88
CA LEU A 184 -16.48 -33.96 -1.82
C LEU A 184 -17.26 -35.29 -2.00
N GLU A 185 -16.59 -36.35 -2.44
CA GLU A 185 -17.17 -37.66 -2.74
C GLU A 185 -17.83 -38.32 -1.51
N TRP A 186 -17.59 -37.77 -0.33
CA TRP A 186 -18.21 -38.24 0.92
C TRP A 186 -19.53 -37.52 1.28
N LEU A 187 -19.97 -36.56 0.46
CA LEU A 187 -21.24 -35.84 0.65
C LEU A 187 -22.43 -36.47 -0.11
N GLU A 188 -22.25 -37.62 -0.80
CA GLU A 188 -23.30 -38.39 -1.41
C GLU A 188 -23.95 -39.40 -0.44
#